data_afbecde92755046aa44127465eee654f
#
_entry.id   afbecde92755046aa44127465eee654f
#
_cell.length_a   1.000
_cell.length_b   1.000
_cell.length_c   1.000
_cell.angle_alpha   90.00
_cell.angle_beta   90.00
_cell.angle_gamma   90.00
#
_symmetry.space_group_name_H-M   'P 1'
#
loop_
_entity.id
_entity.type
_entity.pdbx_description
1 polymer ?
#
loop_
_entity_poly.entity_id
_entity_poly.type
_entity_poly.pdbx_seq_one_letter_code
_entity_poly.pdbx_strand_id
1 'polypeptide(L)'
;MGGWLQAARVLAGAVVLVVAARAVGAEPAERHRVTGFEVVQMDCMELATGRVVHASRSMRLDGAERYLVTDVEAVTNRLVAPAALDCQEPEAERLFERSRFGRALFGATAAPYPTRNDGVRRAEVPVQGLFLTADLCPAPRSKFAGRLFAAVVELAEANGGPVPMGVAITDAWLRNHQAQFEELVALQQAGKLALTWVNHSESHPFTAGLPDGENFLLTPGLDPSREIEAVEIALLERGQVPSPFFRFPGLVSDQRWVDLLLAYSLIPLGSDAWIAYGQEPTAGSVVLVHGNGNEPQGVASLLRQLPRVQALGPFLPLAQLFGGPL
;
A
#
# COMPACT_ATOMS: atom_id res chain seq x y z
N MET A 1 10.55 7.18 -85.24
CA MET A 1 9.81 8.26 -84.60
C MET A 1 9.60 7.86 -83.15
N GLY A 2 10.43 8.34 -82.25
CA GLY A 2 10.43 7.93 -80.90
C GLY A 2 9.75 8.99 -80.00
N GLY A 3 8.92 8.53 -79.08
CA GLY A 3 8.31 9.35 -78.05
C GLY A 3 8.80 8.95 -76.65
N TRP A 4 9.53 9.81 -75.94
CA TRP A 4 10.00 9.61 -74.62
C TRP A 4 8.93 10.08 -73.64
N LEU A 5 8.45 9.17 -72.76
CA LEU A 5 7.60 9.48 -71.63
C LEU A 5 8.52 9.66 -70.39
N GLN A 6 8.61 10.89 -69.90
CA GLN A 6 9.23 11.20 -68.61
C GLN A 6 8.24 10.90 -67.47
N ALA A 7 8.63 10.00 -66.59
CA ALA A 7 7.90 9.74 -65.35
C ALA A 7 8.35 10.71 -64.27
N ALA A 8 7.46 11.58 -63.84
CA ALA A 8 7.69 12.50 -62.70
C ALA A 8 7.55 11.70 -61.37
N ARG A 9 8.62 11.60 -60.60
CA ARG A 9 8.61 11.09 -59.23
C ARG A 9 8.11 12.20 -58.29
N VAL A 10 6.94 12.01 -57.71
CA VAL A 10 6.44 12.82 -56.59
C VAL A 10 7.06 12.31 -55.30
N LEU A 11 7.95 13.08 -54.70
CA LEU A 11 8.47 12.86 -53.37
C LEU A 11 7.42 13.37 -52.36
N ALA A 12 6.70 12.46 -51.69
CA ALA A 12 5.86 12.76 -50.57
C ALA A 12 6.76 12.91 -49.34
N GLY A 13 7.03 14.15 -48.92
CA GLY A 13 7.69 14.46 -47.67
C GLY A 13 6.73 14.22 -46.50
N ALA A 14 6.99 13.21 -45.68
CA ALA A 14 6.29 13.03 -44.41
C ALA A 14 6.79 14.11 -43.41
N VAL A 15 5.95 15.07 -43.09
CA VAL A 15 6.18 15.99 -41.97
C VAL A 15 5.86 15.25 -40.68
N VAL A 16 6.89 14.85 -39.95
CA VAL A 16 6.76 14.34 -38.61
C VAL A 16 6.51 15.54 -37.68
N LEU A 17 5.27 15.74 -37.30
CA LEU A 17 4.92 16.68 -36.23
C LEU A 17 5.36 16.06 -34.90
N VAL A 18 6.51 16.47 -34.38
CA VAL A 18 6.91 16.23 -32.99
C VAL A 18 6.06 17.13 -32.11
N VAL A 19 4.96 16.61 -31.58
CA VAL A 19 4.21 17.27 -30.52
C VAL A 19 5.05 17.12 -29.26
N ALA A 20 5.82 18.16 -28.93
CA ALA A 20 6.44 18.27 -27.62
C ALA A 20 5.32 18.41 -26.59
N ALA A 21 4.99 17.33 -25.89
CA ALA A 21 4.16 17.40 -24.70
C ALA A 21 4.92 18.27 -23.67
N ARG A 22 4.48 19.52 -23.51
CA ARG A 22 4.89 20.34 -22.38
C ARG A 22 4.36 19.61 -21.15
N ALA A 23 5.26 19.14 -20.29
CA ALA A 23 4.93 18.78 -18.93
C ALA A 23 4.29 20.04 -18.31
N VAL A 24 2.98 20.01 -18.14
CA VAL A 24 2.29 20.96 -17.28
C VAL A 24 2.87 20.67 -15.91
N GLY A 25 3.66 21.59 -15.38
CA GLY A 25 4.16 21.52 -14.01
C GLY A 25 2.93 21.42 -13.12
N ALA A 26 2.67 20.24 -12.58
CA ALA A 26 1.68 20.09 -11.53
C ALA A 26 2.13 21.01 -10.38
N GLU A 27 1.28 21.92 -9.94
CA GLU A 27 1.52 22.64 -8.70
C GLU A 27 1.72 21.58 -7.60
N PRO A 28 2.68 21.78 -6.68
CA PRO A 28 2.86 20.84 -5.58
C PRO A 28 1.53 20.70 -4.86
N ALA A 29 1.07 19.44 -4.68
CA ALA A 29 -0.17 19.17 -4.01
C ALA A 29 -0.17 19.86 -2.65
N GLU A 30 -1.25 20.61 -2.37
CA GLU A 30 -1.42 21.34 -1.13
C GLU A 30 -1.29 20.35 0.05
N ARG A 31 -0.39 20.66 0.99
CA ARG A 31 -0.20 19.79 2.15
C ARG A 31 -1.22 20.13 3.21
N HIS A 32 -1.94 19.13 3.64
CA HIS A 32 -2.82 19.23 4.80
C HIS A 32 -1.99 19.36 6.10
N ARG A 33 -2.62 19.90 7.13
CA ARG A 33 -2.03 19.99 8.46
C ARG A 33 -2.75 19.05 9.42
N VAL A 34 -2.01 18.07 9.97
CA VAL A 34 -2.50 17.17 11.00
C VAL A 34 -2.05 17.67 12.38
N THR A 35 -2.97 17.74 13.33
CA THR A 35 -2.69 18.10 14.73
C THR A 35 -3.57 17.30 15.69
N GLY A 36 -3.13 17.10 16.94
CA GLY A 36 -3.87 16.35 17.93
C GLY A 36 -4.15 14.92 17.48
N PHE A 37 -3.13 14.28 16.88
CA PHE A 37 -3.22 12.89 16.43
C PHE A 37 -3.13 11.97 17.65
N GLU A 38 -4.15 11.16 17.87
CA GLU A 38 -4.29 10.30 19.03
C GLU A 38 -4.84 8.94 18.59
N VAL A 39 -4.34 7.88 19.23
CA VAL A 39 -4.89 6.54 19.08
C VAL A 39 -6.19 6.45 19.87
N VAL A 40 -7.23 5.98 19.24
CA VAL A 40 -8.52 5.67 19.86
C VAL A 40 -8.93 4.25 19.46
N GLN A 41 -9.83 3.67 20.24
CA GLN A 41 -10.43 2.38 19.89
C GLN A 41 -11.92 2.48 20.22
N MET A 42 -12.72 2.79 19.23
CA MET A 42 -14.15 2.97 19.39
C MET A 42 -14.90 2.26 18.26
N ASP A 43 -15.81 1.39 18.63
CA ASP A 43 -16.73 0.79 17.69
C ASP A 43 -17.96 1.68 17.59
N CYS A 44 -18.22 2.18 16.39
CA CYS A 44 -19.23 3.18 16.16
C CYS A 44 -20.22 2.71 15.09
N MET A 45 -21.45 3.20 15.20
CA MET A 45 -22.45 3.10 14.13
C MET A 45 -22.42 4.37 13.27
N GLU A 46 -22.26 4.23 11.98
CA GLU A 46 -22.39 5.36 11.06
C GLU A 46 -23.87 5.77 10.91
N LEU A 47 -24.22 7.00 11.29
CA LEU A 47 -25.62 7.46 11.38
C LEU A 47 -26.35 7.43 10.03
N ALA A 48 -25.64 7.68 8.92
CA ALA A 48 -26.24 7.72 7.60
C ALA A 48 -26.55 6.33 7.01
N THR A 49 -25.82 5.30 7.40
CA THR A 49 -25.88 3.98 6.75
C THR A 49 -26.28 2.85 7.69
N GLY A 50 -26.16 3.06 9.00
CA GLY A 50 -26.29 2.03 10.02
C GLY A 50 -25.16 0.99 9.97
N ARG A 51 -24.04 1.27 9.29
CA ARG A 51 -22.91 0.36 9.23
C ARG A 51 -21.99 0.55 10.41
N VAL A 52 -21.42 -0.55 10.88
CA VAL A 52 -20.39 -0.50 11.91
C VAL A 52 -19.07 -0.09 11.28
N VAL A 53 -18.37 0.80 11.96
CA VAL A 53 -17.01 1.24 11.66
C VAL A 53 -16.19 1.23 12.94
N HIS A 54 -14.91 0.94 12.83
CA HIS A 54 -13.96 1.00 13.93
C HIS A 54 -13.12 2.28 13.81
N ALA A 55 -13.26 3.20 14.76
CA ALA A 55 -12.44 4.41 14.81
C ALA A 55 -11.12 4.10 15.54
N SER A 56 -10.01 4.22 14.83
CA SER A 56 -8.68 3.88 15.34
C SER A 56 -7.80 5.09 15.64
N ARG A 57 -8.10 6.27 15.06
CA ARG A 57 -7.40 7.54 15.31
C ARG A 57 -8.38 8.69 15.39
N SER A 58 -8.06 9.65 16.25
CA SER A 58 -8.67 10.99 16.24
C SER A 58 -7.63 12.03 15.88
N MET A 59 -8.04 13.10 15.19
CA MET A 59 -7.16 14.19 14.79
C MET A 59 -7.92 15.43 14.37
N ARG A 60 -7.19 16.51 14.19
CA ARG A 60 -7.64 17.66 13.41
C ARG A 60 -6.88 17.72 12.10
N LEU A 61 -7.62 17.67 11.00
CA LEU A 61 -7.11 17.87 9.66
C LEU A 61 -7.55 19.25 9.17
N ASP A 62 -6.59 20.15 8.95
CA ASP A 62 -6.83 21.56 8.62
C ASP A 62 -7.79 22.25 9.61
N GLY A 63 -7.65 21.92 10.88
CA GLY A 63 -8.48 22.43 11.98
C GLY A 63 -9.84 21.75 12.16
N ALA A 64 -10.27 20.91 11.21
CA ALA A 64 -11.52 20.16 11.33
C ALA A 64 -11.28 18.80 12.03
N GLU A 65 -12.13 18.47 13.01
CA GLU A 65 -12.05 17.18 13.70
C GLU A 65 -12.40 16.04 12.76
N ARG A 66 -11.59 14.97 12.80
CA ARG A 66 -11.75 13.75 12.01
C ARG A 66 -11.40 12.53 12.82
N TYR A 67 -12.11 11.44 12.53
CA TYR A 67 -11.70 10.10 12.89
C TYR A 67 -11.20 9.36 11.63
N LEU A 68 -10.09 8.64 11.77
CA LEU A 68 -9.72 7.59 10.83
C LEU A 68 -10.48 6.34 11.23
N VAL A 69 -11.40 5.93 10.39
CA VAL A 69 -12.24 4.77 10.65
C VAL A 69 -12.00 3.67 9.63
N THR A 70 -12.04 2.42 10.07
CA THR A 70 -12.07 1.23 9.22
C THR A 70 -13.53 0.81 9.00
N ASP A 71 -13.97 0.68 7.75
CA ASP A 71 -15.17 -0.07 7.42
C ASP A 71 -14.89 -1.54 7.73
N VAL A 72 -15.61 -2.09 8.70
CA VAL A 72 -15.27 -3.39 9.28
C VAL A 72 -15.55 -4.57 8.36
N GLU A 73 -16.37 -4.39 7.31
CA GLU A 73 -16.63 -5.41 6.30
C GLU A 73 -15.80 -5.20 5.03
N ALA A 74 -15.52 -3.96 4.64
CA ALA A 74 -14.67 -3.65 3.49
C ALA A 74 -13.17 -3.75 3.81
N VAL A 75 -12.77 -3.70 5.09
CA VAL A 75 -11.36 -3.68 5.56
C VAL A 75 -10.58 -2.53 4.90
N THR A 76 -11.22 -1.35 4.85
CA THR A 76 -10.65 -0.14 4.25
C THR A 76 -10.86 1.06 5.15
N ASN A 77 -9.88 1.96 5.17
CA ASN A 77 -9.91 3.17 5.98
C ASN A 77 -10.47 4.36 5.21
N ARG A 78 -11.12 5.27 5.95
CA ARG A 78 -11.56 6.58 5.48
C ARG A 78 -11.61 7.58 6.63
N LEU A 79 -11.65 8.87 6.29
CA LEU A 79 -11.84 9.94 7.27
C LEU A 79 -13.32 10.28 7.41
N VAL A 80 -13.78 10.39 8.66
CA VAL A 80 -15.18 10.70 9.00
C VAL A 80 -15.24 11.81 10.03
N ALA A 81 -16.21 12.70 9.92
CA ALA A 81 -16.46 13.68 10.97
C ALA A 81 -17.09 13.00 12.20
N PRO A 82 -16.70 13.35 13.43
CA PRO A 82 -17.27 12.75 14.64
C PRO A 82 -18.79 12.79 14.70
N ALA A 83 -19.40 13.89 14.25
CA ALA A 83 -20.85 14.08 14.23
C ALA A 83 -21.63 13.10 13.31
N ALA A 84 -20.93 12.35 12.46
CA ALA A 84 -21.54 11.33 11.61
C ALA A 84 -21.59 9.94 12.25
N LEU A 85 -21.09 9.80 13.48
CA LEU A 85 -20.91 8.54 14.19
C LEU A 85 -21.66 8.54 15.52
N ASP A 86 -22.25 7.40 15.86
CA ASP A 86 -22.69 7.05 17.21
C ASP A 86 -21.73 5.99 17.76
N CYS A 87 -20.85 6.40 18.68
CA CYS A 87 -19.86 5.53 19.32
C CYS A 87 -20.29 5.09 20.72
N GLN A 88 -21.56 5.25 21.07
CA GLN A 88 -22.14 4.77 22.33
C GLN A 88 -23.13 3.60 22.10
N GLU A 89 -23.32 3.17 20.84
CA GLU A 89 -24.21 2.07 20.49
C GLU A 89 -23.62 0.73 20.97
N PRO A 90 -24.22 0.05 22.00
CA PRO A 90 -23.64 -1.15 22.59
C PRO A 90 -23.57 -2.35 21.62
N GLU A 91 -24.32 -2.32 20.52
CA GLU A 91 -24.31 -3.39 19.53
C GLU A 91 -23.07 -3.29 18.63
N ALA A 92 -22.47 -2.11 18.47
CA ALA A 92 -21.32 -1.87 17.58
C ALA A 92 -20.12 -2.74 17.96
N GLU A 93 -19.78 -2.86 19.25
CA GLU A 93 -18.69 -3.70 19.75
C GLU A 93 -18.88 -5.18 19.39
N ARG A 94 -20.08 -5.73 19.61
CA ARG A 94 -20.38 -7.13 19.27
C ARG A 94 -20.32 -7.40 17.77
N LEU A 95 -20.72 -6.42 16.96
CA LEU A 95 -20.67 -6.52 15.51
C LEU A 95 -19.23 -6.39 15.00
N PHE A 96 -18.42 -5.52 15.63
CA PHE A 96 -17.00 -5.40 15.33
C PHE A 96 -16.25 -6.73 15.53
N GLU A 97 -16.38 -7.39 16.69
CA GLU A 97 -15.72 -8.66 16.98
C GLU A 97 -16.04 -9.76 15.95
N ARG A 98 -17.26 -9.73 15.38
CA ARG A 98 -17.73 -10.70 14.38
C ARG A 98 -17.49 -10.27 12.95
N SER A 99 -17.07 -9.03 12.75
CA SER A 99 -16.81 -8.47 11.44
C SER A 99 -15.60 -9.12 10.76
N ARG A 100 -15.44 -8.84 9.48
CA ARG A 100 -14.26 -9.30 8.75
C ARG A 100 -12.98 -8.67 9.30
N PHE A 101 -12.99 -7.35 9.57
CA PHE A 101 -11.85 -6.65 10.13
C PHE A 101 -11.50 -7.15 11.53
N GLY A 102 -12.48 -7.28 12.44
CA GLY A 102 -12.24 -7.79 13.79
C GLY A 102 -11.61 -9.19 13.79
N ARG A 103 -12.18 -10.12 13.01
CA ARG A 103 -11.58 -11.46 12.87
C ARG A 103 -10.18 -11.43 12.28
N ALA A 104 -9.94 -10.61 11.25
CA ALA A 104 -8.63 -10.46 10.63
C ALA A 104 -7.60 -9.89 11.60
N LEU A 105 -7.96 -8.84 12.34
CA LEU A 105 -7.09 -8.22 13.34
C LEU A 105 -6.73 -9.20 14.45
N PHE A 106 -7.72 -9.81 15.10
CA PHE A 106 -7.48 -10.75 16.20
C PHE A 106 -6.77 -12.03 15.73
N GLY A 107 -7.08 -12.52 14.53
CA GLY A 107 -6.41 -13.69 13.96
C GLY A 107 -4.94 -13.41 13.63
N ALA A 108 -4.64 -12.28 13.01
CA ALA A 108 -3.29 -11.92 12.60
C ALA A 108 -2.39 -11.49 13.77
N THR A 109 -2.97 -11.09 14.91
CA THR A 109 -2.23 -10.69 16.12
C THR A 109 -2.26 -11.77 17.22
N ALA A 110 -2.79 -12.97 16.93
CA ALA A 110 -2.80 -14.09 17.87
C ALA A 110 -1.47 -14.85 17.86
N ALA A 111 -1.16 -15.50 18.99
CA ALA A 111 -0.02 -16.44 19.06
C ALA A 111 -0.18 -17.60 18.05
N PRO A 112 0.94 -18.19 17.56
CA PRO A 112 2.32 -17.92 17.96
C PRO A 112 2.87 -16.64 17.32
N TYR A 113 3.92 -16.07 17.93
CA TYR A 113 4.60 -14.85 17.45
C TYR A 113 5.97 -15.22 16.83
N PRO A 114 6.03 -15.64 15.58
CA PRO A 114 7.30 -15.97 14.94
C PRO A 114 8.13 -14.69 14.76
N THR A 115 9.44 -14.78 15.04
CA THR A 115 10.34 -13.62 14.87
C THR A 115 10.40 -13.15 13.41
N ARG A 116 10.16 -14.05 12.45
CA ARG A 116 10.16 -13.71 11.03
C ARG A 116 8.81 -13.96 10.39
N ASN A 117 8.40 -13.00 9.57
CA ASN A 117 7.26 -13.10 8.68
C ASN A 117 5.94 -13.39 9.41
N ASP A 118 5.73 -12.68 10.52
CA ASP A 118 4.49 -12.70 11.28
C ASP A 118 3.35 -11.99 10.55
N GLY A 119 2.11 -12.35 10.87
CA GLY A 119 0.90 -11.79 10.29
C GLY A 119 0.40 -12.54 9.04
N VAL A 120 -0.47 -11.86 8.28
CA VAL A 120 -1.14 -12.44 7.11
C VAL A 120 -0.19 -12.54 5.93
N ARG A 121 0.06 -13.74 5.44
CA ARG A 121 1.01 -14.01 4.35
C ARG A 121 0.35 -14.42 3.05
N ARG A 122 -0.92 -14.82 3.12
CA ARG A 122 -1.74 -15.24 2.00
C ARG A 122 -3.21 -15.12 2.34
N ALA A 123 -4.07 -15.26 1.34
CA ALA A 123 -5.51 -15.28 1.56
C ALA A 123 -5.92 -16.38 2.57
N GLU A 124 -6.78 -16.02 3.50
CA GLU A 124 -7.37 -16.94 4.48
C GLU A 124 -8.48 -17.81 3.87
N VAL A 125 -8.99 -17.40 2.72
CA VAL A 125 -10.02 -18.11 1.95
C VAL A 125 -9.49 -18.40 0.54
N PRO A 126 -9.98 -19.46 -0.14
CA PRO A 126 -9.61 -19.73 -1.52
C PRO A 126 -9.97 -18.55 -2.43
N VAL A 127 -8.99 -18.01 -3.15
CA VAL A 127 -9.17 -16.95 -4.15
C VAL A 127 -8.44 -17.32 -5.43
N GLN A 128 -8.95 -16.85 -6.57
CA GLN A 128 -8.23 -16.88 -7.84
C GLN A 128 -7.58 -15.52 -8.06
N GLY A 129 -6.28 -15.43 -7.85
CA GLY A 129 -5.52 -14.20 -7.96
C GLY A 129 -4.43 -14.10 -6.91
N LEU A 130 -3.79 -12.95 -6.86
CA LEU A 130 -2.60 -12.67 -6.05
C LEU A 130 -2.70 -11.27 -5.45
N PHE A 131 -1.95 -11.03 -4.39
CA PHE A 131 -1.85 -9.73 -3.73
C PHE A 131 -0.45 -9.15 -3.98
N LEU A 132 -0.34 -8.27 -4.97
CA LEU A 132 0.94 -7.62 -5.28
C LEU A 132 1.26 -6.55 -4.25
N THR A 133 2.45 -6.63 -3.66
CA THR A 133 2.94 -5.61 -2.73
C THR A 133 4.35 -5.17 -3.09
N ALA A 134 4.62 -3.86 -2.91
CA ALA A 134 5.95 -3.28 -3.08
C ALA A 134 6.37 -2.52 -1.84
N ASP A 135 7.58 -2.81 -1.34
CA ASP A 135 8.14 -2.13 -0.19
C ASP A 135 9.00 -0.94 -0.65
N LEU A 136 8.71 0.23 -0.08
CA LEU A 136 9.44 1.49 -0.26
C LEU A 136 10.20 1.82 1.02
N CYS A 137 11.23 0.99 1.30
CA CYS A 137 12.17 1.18 2.39
C CYS A 137 13.10 2.39 2.12
N PRO A 138 13.81 2.93 3.14
CA PRO A 138 14.79 3.98 2.93
C PRO A 138 15.78 3.64 1.83
N ALA A 139 16.00 4.57 0.91
CA ALA A 139 16.90 4.41 -0.22
C ALA A 139 17.50 5.77 -0.64
N PRO A 140 18.66 5.78 -1.33
CA PRO A 140 19.14 6.99 -1.99
C PRO A 140 18.14 7.53 -3.01
N ARG A 141 18.04 8.85 -3.14
CA ARG A 141 17.10 9.54 -4.06
C ARG A 141 17.17 9.06 -5.52
N SER A 142 18.32 8.57 -5.96
CA SER A 142 18.52 8.05 -7.30
C SER A 142 17.96 6.63 -7.52
N LYS A 143 17.51 5.97 -6.46
CA LYS A 143 17.00 4.60 -6.51
C LYS A 143 15.47 4.59 -6.44
N PHE A 144 14.85 4.11 -7.50
CA PHE A 144 13.41 3.84 -7.60
C PHE A 144 13.18 2.82 -8.70
N ALA A 145 12.35 1.84 -8.44
CA ALA A 145 12.07 0.77 -9.41
C ALA A 145 10.93 1.16 -10.37
N GLY A 146 11.09 2.27 -11.09
CA GLY A 146 10.07 2.79 -12.03
C GLY A 146 9.58 1.73 -13.04
N ARG A 147 10.44 0.79 -13.44
CA ARG A 147 10.05 -0.33 -14.32
C ARG A 147 8.97 -1.24 -13.73
N LEU A 148 8.94 -1.41 -12.40
CA LEU A 148 7.88 -2.18 -11.74
C LEU A 148 6.53 -1.49 -11.95
N PHE A 149 6.44 -0.21 -11.63
CA PHE A 149 5.20 0.56 -11.74
C PHE A 149 4.77 0.73 -13.19
N ALA A 150 5.70 0.95 -14.12
CA ALA A 150 5.41 0.99 -15.56
C ALA A 150 4.78 -0.31 -16.06
N ALA A 151 5.33 -1.46 -15.68
CA ALA A 151 4.75 -2.76 -16.06
C ALA A 151 3.35 -2.98 -15.45
N VAL A 152 3.10 -2.51 -14.22
CA VAL A 152 1.76 -2.59 -13.62
C VAL A 152 0.78 -1.65 -14.33
N VAL A 153 1.22 -0.48 -14.80
CA VAL A 153 0.41 0.42 -15.65
C VAL A 153 0.06 -0.22 -16.98
N GLU A 154 1.02 -0.89 -17.64
CA GLU A 154 0.76 -1.66 -18.87
C GLU A 154 -0.31 -2.74 -18.65
N LEU A 155 -0.29 -3.42 -17.49
CA LEU A 155 -1.34 -4.37 -17.10
C LEU A 155 -2.70 -3.69 -16.93
N ALA A 156 -2.74 -2.51 -16.31
CA ALA A 156 -3.97 -1.75 -16.14
C ALA A 156 -4.59 -1.38 -17.50
N GLU A 157 -3.76 -1.02 -18.45
CA GLU A 157 -4.19 -0.71 -19.82
C GLU A 157 -4.71 -1.96 -20.56
N ALA A 158 -4.01 -3.08 -20.40
CA ALA A 158 -4.43 -4.35 -21.00
C ALA A 158 -5.74 -4.89 -20.40
N ASN A 159 -5.96 -4.68 -19.10
CA ASN A 159 -7.13 -5.17 -18.38
C ASN A 159 -8.32 -4.19 -18.42
N GLY A 160 -8.13 -2.96 -18.88
CA GLY A 160 -9.16 -1.91 -18.95
C GLY A 160 -9.59 -1.37 -17.59
N GLY A 161 -8.74 -1.47 -16.56
CA GLY A 161 -9.04 -0.96 -15.22
C GLY A 161 -7.81 -0.92 -14.31
N PRO A 162 -7.90 -0.24 -13.14
CA PRO A 162 -6.78 -0.09 -12.24
C PRO A 162 -6.31 -1.44 -11.68
N VAL A 163 -5.00 -1.61 -11.58
CA VAL A 163 -4.41 -2.79 -10.93
C VAL A 163 -4.26 -2.53 -9.43
N PRO A 164 -4.84 -3.39 -8.57
CA PRO A 164 -4.65 -3.30 -7.12
C PRO A 164 -3.20 -3.59 -6.72
N MET A 165 -2.65 -2.76 -5.83
CA MET A 165 -1.29 -2.90 -5.33
C MET A 165 -1.17 -2.36 -3.90
N GLY A 166 -0.64 -3.17 -2.99
CA GLY A 166 -0.20 -2.71 -1.67
C GLY A 166 1.17 -2.04 -1.78
N VAL A 167 1.32 -0.84 -1.22
CA VAL A 167 2.60 -0.14 -1.14
C VAL A 167 2.96 0.06 0.31
N ALA A 168 3.91 -0.74 0.81
CA ALA A 168 4.43 -0.62 2.16
C ALA A 168 5.50 0.48 2.17
N ILE A 169 5.15 1.62 2.78
CA ILE A 169 5.91 2.85 2.65
C ILE A 169 6.44 3.33 4.01
N THR A 170 7.71 3.75 4.05
CA THR A 170 8.32 4.36 5.22
C THR A 170 8.26 5.89 5.13
N ASP A 171 8.18 6.58 6.28
CA ASP A 171 8.27 8.05 6.27
C ASP A 171 9.67 8.51 5.82
N ALA A 172 10.73 7.78 6.15
CA ALA A 172 12.08 8.08 5.67
C ALA A 172 12.16 8.07 4.14
N TRP A 173 11.45 7.16 3.45
CA TRP A 173 11.35 7.17 2.00
C TRP A 173 10.52 8.36 1.50
N LEU A 174 9.36 8.61 2.10
CA LEU A 174 8.48 9.73 1.74
C LEU A 174 9.21 11.08 1.78
N ARG A 175 10.03 11.32 2.81
CA ARG A 175 10.82 12.56 2.94
C ARG A 175 11.83 12.73 1.81
N ASN A 176 12.36 11.65 1.27
CA ASN A 176 13.43 11.68 0.30
C ASN A 176 12.96 11.53 -1.16
N HIS A 177 11.76 11.01 -1.41
CA HIS A 177 11.26 10.62 -2.73
C HIS A 177 9.91 11.25 -3.06
N GLN A 178 9.73 12.54 -2.73
CA GLN A 178 8.46 13.24 -2.90
C GLN A 178 7.96 13.18 -4.35
N ALA A 179 8.83 13.37 -5.34
CA ALA A 179 8.43 13.34 -6.76
C ALA A 179 7.92 11.96 -7.18
N GLN A 180 8.55 10.87 -6.71
CA GLN A 180 8.11 9.51 -7.00
C GLN A 180 6.80 9.17 -6.28
N PHE A 181 6.61 9.69 -5.06
CA PHE A 181 5.33 9.56 -4.37
C PHE A 181 4.21 10.27 -5.12
N GLU A 182 4.44 11.50 -5.59
CA GLU A 182 3.48 12.27 -6.40
C GLU A 182 3.16 11.56 -7.72
N GLU A 183 4.16 10.92 -8.35
CA GLU A 183 3.95 10.07 -9.53
C GLU A 183 3.00 8.90 -9.23
N LEU A 184 3.19 8.19 -8.10
CA LEU A 184 2.31 7.08 -7.69
C LEU A 184 0.88 7.58 -7.42
N VAL A 185 0.73 8.71 -6.75
CA VAL A 185 -0.58 9.35 -6.50
C VAL A 185 -1.25 9.76 -7.81
N ALA A 186 -0.49 10.31 -8.76
CA ALA A 186 -1.02 10.66 -10.08
C ALA A 186 -1.49 9.43 -10.87
N LEU A 187 -0.78 8.31 -10.79
CA LEU A 187 -1.21 7.03 -11.39
C LEU A 187 -2.49 6.48 -10.75
N GLN A 188 -2.65 6.65 -9.43
CA GLN A 188 -3.89 6.32 -8.73
C GLN A 188 -5.05 7.21 -9.21
N GLN A 189 -4.85 8.53 -9.26
CA GLN A 189 -5.86 9.49 -9.71
C GLN A 189 -6.26 9.27 -11.18
N ALA A 190 -5.32 8.84 -12.02
CA ALA A 190 -5.56 8.46 -13.41
C ALA A 190 -6.26 7.10 -13.59
N GLY A 191 -6.58 6.39 -12.49
CA GLY A 191 -7.22 5.07 -12.53
C GLY A 191 -6.34 3.97 -13.13
N LYS A 192 -5.00 4.12 -13.04
CA LYS A 192 -4.04 3.09 -13.48
C LYS A 192 -3.69 2.13 -12.35
N LEU A 193 -3.58 2.65 -11.12
CA LEU A 193 -3.30 1.86 -9.92
C LEU A 193 -4.42 2.04 -8.90
N ALA A 194 -4.78 0.97 -8.21
CA ALA A 194 -5.60 1.00 -7.00
C ALA A 194 -4.67 0.77 -5.80
N LEU A 195 -4.08 1.86 -5.27
CA LEU A 195 -3.08 1.77 -4.23
C LEU A 195 -3.69 1.57 -2.84
N THR A 196 -3.12 0.65 -2.08
CA THR A 196 -3.35 0.48 -0.65
C THR A 196 -2.06 0.87 0.07
N TRP A 197 -2.07 2.02 0.78
CA TRP A 197 -0.91 2.53 1.51
C TRP A 197 -0.73 1.77 2.81
N VAL A 198 0.24 0.87 2.86
CA VAL A 198 0.58 0.04 4.02
C VAL A 198 1.64 0.74 4.84
N ASN A 199 1.45 0.85 6.15
CA ASN A 199 2.44 1.41 7.05
C ASN A 199 3.66 0.48 7.15
N HIS A 200 4.87 1.05 6.97
CA HIS A 200 6.13 0.28 7.00
C HIS A 200 7.18 0.91 7.93
N SER A 201 6.71 1.58 8.97
CA SER A 201 7.45 2.32 9.99
C SER A 201 8.06 3.67 9.53
N GLU A 202 8.44 4.51 10.50
CA GLU A 202 9.11 5.78 10.22
C GLU A 202 10.50 5.55 9.63
N SER A 203 11.36 4.89 10.38
CA SER A 203 12.81 4.90 10.16
C SER A 203 13.34 3.66 9.47
N HIS A 204 12.67 2.50 9.64
CA HIS A 204 13.12 1.20 9.12
C HIS A 204 14.63 0.98 9.36
N PRO A 205 15.09 0.97 10.63
CA PRO A 205 16.51 0.82 10.91
C PRO A 205 17.01 -0.53 10.45
N PHE A 206 18.22 -0.54 9.93
CA PHE A 206 18.91 -1.77 9.52
C PHE A 206 20.41 -1.62 9.72
N THR A 207 21.02 -2.58 10.42
CA THR A 207 22.46 -2.69 10.58
C THR A 207 22.93 -4.06 10.12
N ALA A 208 23.78 -4.07 9.09
CA ALA A 208 24.30 -5.32 8.55
C ALA A 208 25.10 -6.08 9.60
N GLY A 209 24.84 -7.38 9.72
CA GLY A 209 25.55 -8.28 10.66
C GLY A 209 24.96 -8.34 12.06
N LEU A 210 23.99 -7.50 12.42
CA LEU A 210 23.25 -7.70 13.66
C LEU A 210 22.22 -8.82 13.52
N PRO A 211 21.98 -9.59 14.60
CA PRO A 211 20.90 -10.57 14.62
C PRO A 211 19.53 -9.88 14.55
N ASP A 212 18.51 -10.58 14.09
CA ASP A 212 17.14 -10.03 13.97
C ASP A 212 16.61 -9.43 15.27
N GLY A 213 16.87 -10.07 16.41
CA GLY A 213 16.42 -9.62 17.73
C GLY A 213 17.02 -8.28 18.21
N GLU A 214 17.98 -7.72 17.46
CA GLU A 214 18.64 -6.43 17.75
C GLU A 214 18.61 -5.51 16.52
N ASN A 215 17.79 -5.85 15.52
CA ASN A 215 17.76 -5.16 14.23
C ASN A 215 16.32 -4.77 13.86
N PHE A 216 16.17 -3.97 12.83
CA PHE A 216 14.87 -3.45 12.40
C PHE A 216 14.13 -2.80 13.57
N LEU A 217 12.86 -3.05 13.76
CA LEU A 217 12.08 -2.48 14.87
C LEU A 217 12.45 -3.07 16.25
N LEU A 218 13.28 -4.11 16.30
CA LEU A 218 13.81 -4.65 17.55
C LEU A 218 15.10 -3.93 18.00
N THR A 219 15.55 -2.93 17.26
CA THR A 219 16.67 -2.04 17.64
C THR A 219 16.34 -1.32 18.94
N PRO A 220 17.20 -1.39 19.99
CA PRO A 220 16.95 -0.72 21.27
C PRO A 220 16.84 0.80 21.14
N GLY A 221 15.93 1.40 21.90
CA GLY A 221 15.80 2.86 21.99
C GLY A 221 14.90 3.51 20.93
N LEU A 222 14.26 2.74 20.08
CA LEU A 222 13.20 3.25 19.21
C LEU A 222 11.98 3.67 20.03
N ASP A 223 11.29 4.69 19.55
CA ASP A 223 9.96 5.06 20.01
C ASP A 223 8.91 4.34 19.17
N PRO A 224 8.22 3.31 19.73
CA PRO A 224 7.30 2.50 18.95
C PRO A 224 6.09 3.27 18.40
N SER A 225 5.56 4.23 19.20
CA SER A 225 4.44 5.06 18.77
C SER A 225 4.84 5.90 17.55
N ARG A 226 6.00 6.53 17.62
CA ARG A 226 6.53 7.35 16.53
C ARG A 226 6.79 6.54 15.27
N GLU A 227 7.30 5.31 15.38
CA GLU A 227 7.52 4.43 14.23
C GLU A 227 6.23 4.12 13.46
N ILE A 228 5.07 4.11 14.14
CA ILE A 228 3.77 3.88 13.50
C ILE A 228 3.15 5.21 13.04
N GLU A 229 3.03 6.18 13.94
CA GLU A 229 2.25 7.39 13.75
C GLU A 229 2.83 8.32 12.68
N ALA A 230 4.16 8.39 12.57
CA ALA A 230 4.82 9.30 11.62
C ALA A 230 4.43 9.01 10.17
N VAL A 231 4.30 7.73 9.79
CA VAL A 231 3.87 7.33 8.43
C VAL A 231 2.41 7.70 8.18
N GLU A 232 1.53 7.44 9.15
CA GLU A 232 0.11 7.74 9.04
C GLU A 232 -0.12 9.25 8.89
N ILE A 233 0.54 10.06 9.74
CA ILE A 233 0.51 11.52 9.67
C ILE A 233 1.06 12.01 8.32
N ALA A 234 2.22 11.48 7.89
CA ALA A 234 2.85 11.88 6.64
C ALA A 234 1.99 11.58 5.40
N LEU A 235 1.24 10.49 5.40
CA LEU A 235 0.27 10.16 4.35
C LEU A 235 -0.93 11.11 4.39
N LEU A 236 -1.52 11.33 5.56
CA LEU A 236 -2.66 12.24 5.75
C LEU A 236 -2.34 13.67 5.33
N GLU A 237 -1.14 14.17 5.68
CA GLU A 237 -0.66 15.48 5.25
C GLU A 237 -0.50 15.61 3.73
N ARG A 238 -0.41 14.49 3.02
CA ARG A 238 -0.33 14.42 1.55
C ARG A 238 -1.66 14.03 0.90
N GLY A 239 -2.76 14.08 1.66
CA GLY A 239 -4.11 13.77 1.16
C GLY A 239 -4.33 12.28 0.87
N GLN A 240 -3.48 11.40 1.43
CA GLN A 240 -3.65 9.96 1.31
C GLN A 240 -4.12 9.37 2.63
N VAL A 241 -5.03 8.39 2.54
CA VAL A 241 -5.54 7.71 3.72
C VAL A 241 -4.71 6.44 3.96
N PRO A 242 -4.06 6.29 5.13
CA PRO A 242 -3.36 5.05 5.47
C PRO A 242 -4.36 3.89 5.58
N SER A 243 -3.95 2.69 5.17
CA SER A 243 -4.77 1.48 5.30
C SER A 243 -4.66 0.87 6.70
N PRO A 244 -5.52 -0.10 7.07
CA PRO A 244 -5.41 -0.79 8.35
C PRO A 244 -4.34 -1.90 8.35
N PHE A 245 -3.33 -1.79 7.49
CA PHE A 245 -2.25 -2.78 7.38
C PHE A 245 -0.92 -2.19 7.80
N PHE A 246 -0.10 -3.03 8.44
CA PHE A 246 1.28 -2.73 8.80
C PHE A 246 2.21 -3.83 8.32
N ARG A 247 3.32 -3.49 7.68
CA ARG A 247 4.36 -4.45 7.33
C ARG A 247 5.61 -4.19 8.17
N PHE A 248 6.04 -5.21 8.88
CA PHE A 248 7.27 -5.12 9.67
C PHE A 248 8.49 -4.96 8.79
N PRO A 249 9.38 -3.98 9.04
CA PRO A 249 10.71 -3.89 8.43
C PRO A 249 11.46 -5.21 8.50
N GLY A 250 12.01 -5.66 7.35
CA GLY A 250 12.67 -6.95 7.23
C GLY A 250 11.79 -8.16 7.50
N LEU A 251 10.47 -7.97 7.65
CA LEU A 251 9.52 -8.97 8.15
C LEU A 251 9.91 -9.51 9.54
N VAL A 252 10.56 -8.70 10.37
CA VAL A 252 11.04 -9.08 11.71
C VAL A 252 10.19 -8.40 12.78
N SER A 253 9.71 -9.19 13.73
CA SER A 253 8.85 -8.74 14.85
C SER A 253 9.05 -9.57 16.10
N ASP A 254 8.51 -9.10 17.20
CA ASP A 254 8.31 -9.86 18.43
C ASP A 254 6.89 -9.63 18.97
N GLN A 255 6.54 -10.37 20.03
CA GLN A 255 5.23 -10.25 20.66
C GLN A 255 4.89 -8.80 21.03
N ARG A 256 5.84 -8.01 21.57
CA ARG A 256 5.57 -6.62 22.00
C ARG A 256 5.12 -5.75 20.84
N TRP A 257 5.71 -5.93 19.66
CA TRP A 257 5.31 -5.21 18.46
C TRP A 257 3.97 -5.67 17.93
N VAL A 258 3.67 -6.98 18.00
CA VAL A 258 2.36 -7.50 17.58
C VAL A 258 1.26 -7.02 18.53
N ASP A 259 1.51 -7.04 19.86
CA ASP A 259 0.57 -6.49 20.85
C ASP A 259 0.34 -4.98 20.63
N LEU A 260 1.37 -4.25 20.23
CA LEU A 260 1.25 -2.83 19.87
C LEU A 260 0.39 -2.64 18.61
N LEU A 261 0.58 -3.46 17.58
CA LEU A 261 -0.28 -3.37 16.38
C LEU A 261 -1.74 -3.65 16.69
N LEU A 262 -2.03 -4.60 17.59
CA LEU A 262 -3.39 -4.83 18.09
C LEU A 262 -3.94 -3.56 18.76
N ALA A 263 -3.16 -2.92 19.64
CA ALA A 263 -3.53 -1.67 20.29
C ALA A 263 -3.71 -0.49 19.32
N TYR A 264 -3.10 -0.56 18.15
CA TYR A 264 -3.23 0.42 17.07
C TYR A 264 -4.27 0.01 16.02
N SER A 265 -4.97 -1.13 16.19
CA SER A 265 -5.92 -1.67 15.23
C SER A 265 -5.31 -1.84 13.83
N LEU A 266 -4.06 -2.34 13.76
CA LEU A 266 -3.32 -2.59 12.54
C LEU A 266 -3.09 -4.09 12.33
N ILE A 267 -3.42 -4.56 11.14
CA ILE A 267 -3.21 -5.96 10.73
C ILE A 267 -1.77 -6.13 10.25
N PRO A 268 -0.94 -6.98 10.90
CA PRO A 268 0.39 -7.30 10.38
C PRO A 268 0.29 -8.05 9.05
N LEU A 269 1.05 -7.59 8.04
CA LEU A 269 1.08 -8.11 6.68
C LEU A 269 2.45 -8.71 6.36
N GLY A 270 2.51 -10.03 6.29
CA GLY A 270 3.69 -10.77 5.85
C GLY A 270 3.71 -11.02 4.33
N SER A 271 4.44 -12.04 3.89
CA SER A 271 4.51 -12.49 2.51
C SER A 271 4.88 -13.97 2.45
N ASP A 272 4.26 -14.74 1.55
CA ASP A 272 4.67 -16.12 1.23
C ASP A 272 5.33 -16.23 -0.14
N ALA A 273 5.54 -15.09 -0.82
CA ALA A 273 6.20 -15.02 -2.12
C ALA A 273 7.15 -13.81 -2.23
N TRP A 274 8.26 -13.84 -1.50
CA TRP A 274 9.32 -12.83 -1.63
C TRP A 274 10.20 -13.16 -2.84
N ILE A 275 9.95 -12.43 -3.93
CA ILE A 275 10.49 -12.77 -5.25
C ILE A 275 12.02 -12.66 -5.31
N ALA A 276 12.63 -11.73 -4.57
CA ALA A 276 14.09 -11.59 -4.56
C ALA A 276 14.81 -12.81 -3.96
N TYR A 277 14.14 -13.58 -3.11
CA TYR A 277 14.63 -14.84 -2.54
C TYR A 277 14.20 -16.10 -3.33
N GLY A 278 13.65 -15.92 -4.52
CA GLY A 278 13.27 -17.03 -5.40
C GLY A 278 12.01 -17.78 -4.93
N GLN A 279 11.24 -17.22 -4.02
CA GLN A 279 9.94 -17.79 -3.64
C GLN A 279 8.96 -17.64 -4.79
N GLU A 280 8.26 -18.72 -5.12
CA GLU A 280 7.30 -18.75 -6.22
C GLU A 280 5.88 -18.50 -5.71
N PRO A 281 5.15 -17.53 -6.28
CA PRO A 281 3.77 -17.27 -5.89
C PRO A 281 2.82 -18.38 -6.35
N THR A 282 1.79 -18.61 -5.56
CA THR A 282 0.64 -19.45 -5.89
C THR A 282 -0.65 -18.61 -5.74
N ALA A 283 -1.79 -19.13 -6.17
CA ALA A 283 -3.06 -18.43 -5.97
C ALA A 283 -3.26 -18.10 -4.48
N GLY A 284 -3.63 -16.86 -4.19
CA GLY A 284 -3.79 -16.33 -2.85
C GLY A 284 -2.51 -15.80 -2.17
N SER A 285 -1.34 -15.92 -2.80
CA SER A 285 -0.08 -15.42 -2.23
C SER A 285 -0.03 -13.91 -2.11
N VAL A 286 0.56 -13.41 -1.00
CA VAL A 286 1.05 -12.05 -0.89
C VAL A 286 2.45 -11.99 -1.49
N VAL A 287 2.55 -11.36 -2.65
CA VAL A 287 3.81 -11.20 -3.41
C VAL A 287 4.54 -9.97 -2.92
N LEU A 288 5.81 -10.13 -2.52
CA LEU A 288 6.68 -9.05 -2.06
C LEU A 288 7.81 -8.79 -3.06
N VAL A 289 7.92 -7.52 -3.47
CA VAL A 289 9.08 -6.97 -4.19
C VAL A 289 9.47 -5.63 -3.58
N HIS A 290 10.72 -5.18 -3.82
CA HIS A 290 11.16 -3.87 -3.36
C HIS A 290 11.06 -2.83 -4.49
N GLY A 291 10.16 -1.86 -4.32
CA GLY A 291 9.95 -0.74 -5.25
C GLY A 291 10.97 0.38 -5.13
N ASN A 292 11.75 0.40 -4.06
CA ASN A 292 12.77 1.42 -3.77
C ASN A 292 14.12 1.21 -4.50
N GLY A 293 14.25 0.16 -5.31
CA GLY A 293 15.47 -0.16 -6.05
C GLY A 293 16.59 -0.82 -5.22
N ASN A 294 16.33 -1.25 -3.99
CA ASN A 294 17.31 -1.97 -3.16
C ASN A 294 17.53 -3.42 -3.62
N GLU A 295 16.48 -4.05 -4.19
CA GLU A 295 16.52 -5.43 -4.69
C GLU A 295 16.13 -5.50 -6.18
N PRO A 296 16.95 -4.97 -7.09
CA PRO A 296 16.61 -4.92 -8.52
C PRO A 296 16.42 -6.30 -9.15
N GLN A 297 17.07 -7.35 -8.59
CA GLN A 297 16.89 -8.74 -9.02
C GLN A 297 15.48 -9.26 -8.77
N GLY A 298 14.82 -8.85 -7.67
CA GLY A 298 13.44 -9.23 -7.36
C GLY A 298 12.47 -8.66 -8.39
N VAL A 299 12.58 -7.36 -8.69
CA VAL A 299 11.80 -6.71 -9.74
C VAL A 299 12.04 -7.36 -11.10
N ALA A 300 13.30 -7.55 -11.49
CA ALA A 300 13.63 -8.20 -12.76
C ALA A 300 13.08 -9.63 -12.84
N SER A 301 13.06 -10.38 -11.74
CA SER A 301 12.49 -11.72 -11.67
C SER A 301 10.98 -11.69 -11.81
N LEU A 302 10.28 -10.80 -11.08
CA LEU A 302 8.82 -10.63 -11.22
C LEU A 302 8.43 -10.32 -12.67
N LEU A 303 9.11 -9.34 -13.29
CA LEU A 303 8.80 -8.93 -14.66
C LEU A 303 8.99 -10.07 -15.67
N ARG A 304 10.02 -10.90 -15.51
CA ARG A 304 10.20 -12.11 -16.37
C ARG A 304 9.11 -13.14 -16.16
N GLN A 305 8.62 -13.28 -14.92
CA GLN A 305 7.60 -14.26 -14.56
C GLN A 305 6.16 -13.73 -14.72
N LEU A 306 5.99 -12.46 -15.11
CA LEU A 306 4.69 -11.80 -15.11
C LEU A 306 3.61 -12.57 -15.89
N PRO A 307 3.86 -13.17 -17.07
CA PRO A 307 2.86 -13.99 -17.76
C PRO A 307 2.42 -15.22 -16.95
N ARG A 308 3.36 -15.86 -16.22
CA ARG A 308 3.05 -17.00 -15.35
C ARG A 308 2.26 -16.56 -14.13
N VAL A 309 2.63 -15.43 -13.55
CA VAL A 309 1.94 -14.82 -12.39
C VAL A 309 0.50 -14.47 -12.78
N GLN A 310 0.29 -13.86 -13.94
CA GLN A 310 -1.05 -13.55 -14.47
C GLN A 310 -1.90 -14.80 -14.77
N ALA A 311 -1.29 -15.95 -15.10
CA ALA A 311 -2.00 -17.21 -15.26
C ALA A 311 -2.61 -17.76 -13.95
N LEU A 312 -2.17 -17.27 -12.78
CA LEU A 312 -2.74 -17.57 -11.47
C LEU A 312 -4.00 -16.73 -11.15
N GLY A 313 -4.30 -15.74 -11.98
CA GLY A 313 -5.43 -14.83 -11.85
C GLY A 313 -5.01 -13.36 -11.74
N PRO A 314 -5.97 -12.44 -11.56
CA PRO A 314 -5.70 -11.02 -11.43
C PRO A 314 -4.99 -10.67 -10.12
N PHE A 315 -4.41 -9.49 -10.06
CA PHE A 315 -4.04 -8.89 -8.78
C PHE A 315 -5.29 -8.40 -8.05
N LEU A 316 -5.36 -8.66 -6.75
CA LEU A 316 -6.51 -8.42 -5.89
C LEU A 316 -6.21 -7.34 -4.83
N PRO A 317 -7.22 -6.54 -4.41
CA PRO A 317 -7.07 -5.62 -3.28
C PRO A 317 -6.75 -6.37 -1.98
N LEU A 318 -5.86 -5.83 -1.14
CA LEU A 318 -5.47 -6.46 0.15
C LEU A 318 -6.67 -6.80 1.06
N ALA A 319 -7.73 -6.03 1.00
CA ALA A 319 -8.96 -6.30 1.75
C ALA A 319 -9.57 -7.69 1.44
N GLN A 320 -9.31 -8.25 0.28
CA GLN A 320 -9.79 -9.58 -0.12
C GLN A 320 -8.98 -10.75 0.45
N LEU A 321 -7.88 -10.49 1.17
CA LEU A 321 -7.16 -11.51 1.94
C LEU A 321 -8.09 -12.26 2.89
N PHE A 322 -9.14 -11.60 3.37
CA PHE A 322 -10.12 -12.13 4.34
C PHE A 322 -11.47 -12.50 3.71
N GLY A 323 -11.51 -12.66 2.40
CA GLY A 323 -12.75 -12.90 1.66
C GLY A 323 -13.58 -11.63 1.43
N GLY A 324 -14.78 -11.83 0.87
CA GLY A 324 -15.72 -10.76 0.59
C GLY A 324 -15.95 -10.51 -0.90
N PRO A 325 -16.95 -9.68 -1.25
CA PRO A 325 -17.25 -9.38 -2.64
C PRO A 325 -16.09 -8.63 -3.31
N LEU A 326 -15.95 -8.85 -4.62
CA LEU A 326 -15.10 -8.07 -5.51
C LEU A 326 -15.63 -6.65 -5.66
#